data_5c5aedc19bee564f469e23c9748475b9
#
_entry.id   5c5aedc19bee564f469e23c9748475b9
#
_cell.length_a   1.000
_cell.length_b   1.000
_cell.length_c   1.000
_cell.angle_alpha   90.00
_cell.angle_beta   90.00
_cell.angle_gamma   90.00
#
_symmetry.space_group_name_H-M   'P 1'
#
loop_
_entity.id
_entity.type
_entity.pdbx_description
1 polymer ?
#
loop_
_entity_poly.entity_id
_entity_poly.type
_entity_poly.pdbx_seq_one_letter_code
_entity_poly.pdbx_strand_id
1 'polypeptide(L)'
;MKPKDIVAQFVADIQAQRFDEAKALLVTDGFEYVGPNMRFVNPDDLMAYQFGMVAIQKALILRQLSAEEEQVFAILDYRTNFEPIGDVRLAVWFSVLGDKIQKVEAFYNAAVVENMLGGNLPSAS
;
A
#
# COMPACT_ATOMS: atom_id res chain seq x y z
N MET A 1 -10.70 9.76 -15.04
CA MET A 1 -10.66 8.33 -14.67
C MET A 1 -11.63 8.07 -13.54
N LYS A 2 -12.25 6.91 -13.55
CA LYS A 2 -13.11 6.50 -12.44
C LYS A 2 -12.22 6.15 -11.23
N PRO A 3 -12.73 6.28 -9.99
CA PRO A 3 -11.95 5.92 -8.80
C PRO A 3 -11.30 4.54 -8.88
N LYS A 4 -12.03 3.56 -9.40
CA LYS A 4 -11.50 2.19 -9.57
C LYS A 4 -10.28 2.17 -10.48
N ASP A 5 -10.30 2.93 -11.57
CA ASP A 5 -9.19 3.00 -12.53
C ASP A 5 -7.98 3.67 -11.92
N ILE A 6 -8.18 4.71 -11.10
CA ILE A 6 -7.10 5.41 -10.42
C ILE A 6 -6.37 4.46 -9.48
N VAL A 7 -7.11 3.68 -8.70
CA VAL A 7 -6.53 2.72 -7.77
C VAL A 7 -5.82 1.60 -8.52
N ALA A 8 -6.42 1.07 -9.59
CA ALA A 8 -5.79 0.04 -10.40
C ALA A 8 -4.46 0.53 -10.98
N GLN A 9 -4.43 1.77 -11.46
CA GLN A 9 -3.20 2.37 -11.99
C GLN A 9 -2.16 2.54 -10.88
N PHE A 10 -2.58 2.99 -9.70
CA PHE A 10 -1.67 3.14 -8.57
C PHE A 10 -0.99 1.80 -8.22
N VAL A 11 -1.77 0.73 -8.11
CA VAL A 11 -1.24 -0.59 -7.79
C VAL A 11 -0.29 -1.05 -8.89
N ALA A 12 -0.64 -0.84 -10.16
CA ALA A 12 0.21 -1.21 -11.29
C ALA A 12 1.53 -0.43 -11.27
N ASP A 13 1.49 0.85 -10.93
CA ASP A 13 2.69 1.68 -10.85
C ASP A 13 3.61 1.21 -9.71
N ILE A 14 3.05 0.89 -8.55
CA ILE A 14 3.84 0.34 -7.43
C ILE A 14 4.47 -1.00 -7.84
N GLN A 15 3.71 -1.88 -8.45
CA GLN A 15 4.21 -3.19 -8.91
C GLN A 15 5.37 -3.01 -9.90
N ALA A 16 5.25 -2.05 -10.79
CA ALA A 16 6.27 -1.78 -11.82
C ALA A 16 7.40 -0.87 -11.33
N GLN A 17 7.35 -0.47 -10.05
CA GLN A 17 8.35 0.42 -9.44
C GLN A 17 8.38 1.82 -10.09
N ARG A 18 7.26 2.25 -10.64
CA ARG A 18 7.10 3.59 -11.17
C ARG A 18 6.61 4.53 -10.05
N PHE A 19 7.50 4.83 -9.11
CA PHE A 19 7.12 5.51 -7.88
C PHE A 19 6.73 6.97 -8.11
N ASP A 20 7.34 7.64 -9.08
CA ASP A 20 6.95 9.02 -9.39
C ASP A 20 5.53 9.07 -9.96
N GLU A 21 5.19 8.14 -10.83
CA GLU A 21 3.84 8.03 -11.38
C GLU A 21 2.83 7.67 -10.31
N ALA A 22 3.18 6.72 -9.43
CA ALA A 22 2.32 6.34 -8.32
C ALA A 22 2.07 7.53 -7.40
N LYS A 23 3.11 8.27 -7.05
CA LYS A 23 2.99 9.46 -6.20
C LYS A 23 2.08 10.50 -6.83
N ALA A 24 2.14 10.67 -8.15
CA ALA A 24 1.31 11.64 -8.86
C ALA A 24 -0.19 11.36 -8.74
N LEU A 25 -0.57 10.14 -8.36
CA LEU A 25 -1.96 9.77 -8.13
C LEU A 25 -2.44 10.04 -6.69
N LEU A 26 -1.57 10.54 -5.83
CA LEU A 26 -1.89 10.86 -4.43
C LEU A 26 -2.08 12.36 -4.27
N VAL A 27 -3.00 12.77 -3.36
CA VAL A 27 -3.12 14.19 -3.04
C VAL A 27 -1.84 14.66 -2.36
N THR A 28 -1.48 15.94 -2.60
CA THR A 28 -0.30 16.55 -1.99
C THR A 28 -0.56 16.89 -0.52
N ASP A 29 -1.71 17.51 -0.26
CA ASP A 29 -2.10 17.93 1.09
C ASP A 29 -3.22 17.05 1.63
N GLY A 30 -3.10 16.70 2.90
CA GLY A 30 -4.13 15.91 3.57
C GLY A 30 -4.08 14.43 3.24
N PHE A 31 -2.97 13.96 2.67
CA PHE A 31 -2.78 12.53 2.42
C PHE A 31 -2.62 11.77 3.73
N GLU A 32 -3.17 10.56 3.78
CA GLU A 32 -2.98 9.68 4.92
C GLU A 32 -2.91 8.23 4.46
N TYR A 33 -1.88 7.51 4.90
CA TYR A 33 -1.79 6.06 4.81
C TYR A 33 -1.78 5.50 6.22
N VAL A 34 -2.67 4.54 6.50
CA VAL A 34 -2.76 3.88 7.80
C VAL A 34 -2.63 2.38 7.59
N GLY A 35 -1.66 1.77 8.24
CA GLY A 35 -1.51 0.33 8.33
C GLY A 35 -1.60 -0.13 9.77
N PRO A 36 -1.54 -1.44 10.02
CA PRO A 36 -1.64 -1.95 11.40
C PRO A 36 -0.50 -1.48 12.31
N ASN A 37 0.66 -1.18 11.75
CA ASN A 37 1.85 -0.83 12.52
C ASN A 37 2.61 0.35 11.94
N MET A 38 1.99 1.12 11.03
CA MET A 38 2.65 2.28 10.43
C MET A 38 1.61 3.30 9.94
N ARG A 39 2.05 4.54 9.84
CA ARG A 39 1.22 5.63 9.34
C ARG A 39 2.11 6.64 8.61
N PHE A 40 1.67 7.07 7.45
CA PHE A 40 2.34 8.11 6.67
C PHE A 40 1.36 9.22 6.34
N VAL A 41 1.76 10.45 6.51
CA VAL A 41 0.95 11.63 6.14
C VAL A 41 1.55 12.39 4.97
N ASN A 42 2.68 11.93 4.46
CA ASN A 42 3.39 12.56 3.35
C ASN A 42 3.59 11.51 2.26
N PRO A 43 3.14 11.79 1.01
CA PRO A 43 3.35 10.84 -0.09
C PRO A 43 4.81 10.44 -0.30
N ASP A 44 5.76 11.35 -0.08
CA ASP A 44 7.18 11.04 -0.24
C ASP A 44 7.64 9.97 0.75
N ASP A 45 7.15 10.02 1.98
CA ASP A 45 7.50 9.02 3.00
C ASP A 45 6.96 7.64 2.62
N LEU A 46 5.74 7.59 2.08
CA LEU A 46 5.19 6.32 1.59
C LEU A 46 6.02 5.77 0.44
N MET A 47 6.42 6.62 -0.50
CA MET A 47 7.24 6.17 -1.64
C MET A 47 8.62 5.72 -1.18
N ALA A 48 9.21 6.40 -0.21
CA ALA A 48 10.50 5.97 0.37
C ALA A 48 10.39 4.59 1.01
N TYR A 49 9.29 4.33 1.72
CA TYR A 49 9.02 3.01 2.29
C TYR A 49 8.89 1.95 1.19
N GLN A 50 8.12 2.24 0.15
CA GLN A 50 7.94 1.30 -0.97
C GLN A 50 9.28 1.02 -1.67
N PHE A 51 10.09 2.04 -1.88
CA PHE A 51 11.42 1.88 -2.46
C PHE A 51 12.29 0.96 -1.58
N GLY A 52 12.21 1.12 -0.26
CA GLY A 52 12.96 0.28 0.67
C GLY A 52 12.55 -1.19 0.62
N MET A 53 11.33 -1.49 0.15
CA MET A 53 10.84 -2.86 0.07
C MET A 53 11.20 -3.55 -1.26
N VAL A 54 11.78 -2.82 -2.22
CA VAL A 54 12.08 -3.36 -3.56
C VAL A 54 12.96 -4.60 -3.48
N ALA A 55 13.93 -4.60 -2.56
CA ALA A 55 14.89 -5.71 -2.45
C ALA A 55 14.24 -7.05 -2.12
N ILE A 56 13.10 -7.03 -1.42
CA ILE A 56 12.41 -8.27 -1.01
C ILE A 56 11.11 -8.50 -1.78
N GLN A 57 10.66 -7.53 -2.54
CA GLN A 57 9.39 -7.65 -3.28
C GLN A 57 9.55 -8.57 -4.47
N LYS A 58 8.77 -9.64 -4.50
CA LYS A 58 8.69 -10.54 -5.63
C LYS A 58 7.54 -10.15 -6.56
N ALA A 59 6.39 -9.86 -5.99
CA ALA A 59 5.21 -9.47 -6.75
C ALA A 59 4.19 -8.78 -5.86
N LEU A 60 3.40 -7.90 -6.46
CA LEU A 60 2.20 -7.33 -5.84
C LEU A 60 1.05 -7.65 -6.78
N ILE A 61 0.15 -8.53 -6.36
CA ILE A 61 -0.90 -9.07 -7.23
C ILE A 61 -2.24 -8.54 -6.78
N LEU A 62 -2.94 -7.85 -7.68
CA LEU A 62 -4.30 -7.37 -7.44
C LEU A 62 -5.27 -8.53 -7.68
N ARG A 63 -5.89 -9.03 -6.59
CA ARG A 63 -6.82 -10.15 -6.65
C ARG A 63 -8.25 -9.72 -6.90
N GLN A 64 -8.67 -8.63 -6.26
CA GLN A 64 -10.04 -8.16 -6.34
C GLN A 64 -10.04 -6.65 -6.21
N LEU A 65 -10.91 -5.99 -6.97
CA LEU A 65 -11.06 -4.55 -6.93
C LEU A 65 -12.55 -4.25 -7.05
N SER A 66 -13.09 -3.55 -6.05
CA SER A 66 -14.49 -3.16 -5.99
C SER A 66 -14.58 -1.70 -5.62
N ALA A 67 -15.56 -1.00 -6.18
CA ALA A 67 -15.74 0.42 -5.89
C ALA A 67 -17.20 0.71 -5.59
N GLU A 68 -17.41 1.59 -4.63
CA GLU A 68 -18.71 2.19 -4.34
C GLU A 68 -18.48 3.70 -4.28
N GLU A 69 -18.87 4.39 -5.34
CA GLU A 69 -18.62 5.82 -5.53
C GLU A 69 -17.12 6.13 -5.42
N GLU A 70 -16.71 6.92 -4.44
CA GLU A 70 -15.31 7.33 -4.26
C GLU A 70 -14.53 6.40 -3.36
N GLN A 71 -15.17 5.34 -2.85
CA GLN A 71 -14.53 4.35 -2.01
C GLN A 71 -14.15 3.13 -2.83
N VAL A 72 -12.91 2.71 -2.76
CA VAL A 72 -12.39 1.58 -3.53
C VAL A 72 -11.77 0.57 -2.57
N PHE A 73 -12.13 -0.69 -2.75
CA PHE A 73 -11.66 -1.78 -1.90
C PHE A 73 -10.88 -2.77 -2.75
N ALA A 74 -9.70 -3.14 -2.28
CA ALA A 74 -8.82 -4.03 -3.03
C ALA A 74 -8.35 -5.17 -2.14
N ILE A 75 -8.23 -6.36 -2.72
CA ILE A 75 -7.54 -7.48 -2.10
C ILE A 75 -6.26 -7.69 -2.89
N LEU A 76 -5.14 -7.64 -2.20
CA LEU A 76 -3.82 -7.74 -2.80
C LEU A 76 -3.04 -8.89 -2.16
N ASP A 77 -2.22 -9.56 -2.96
CA ASP A 77 -1.20 -10.47 -2.43
C ASP A 77 0.15 -9.81 -2.62
N TYR A 78 0.85 -9.58 -1.51
CA TYR A 78 2.22 -9.09 -1.52
C TYR A 78 3.14 -10.29 -1.35
N ARG A 79 3.84 -10.63 -2.41
CA ARG A 79 4.74 -11.78 -2.42
C ARG A 79 6.18 -11.32 -2.24
N THR A 80 6.89 -11.97 -1.33
CA THR A 80 8.28 -11.63 -1.05
C THR A 80 9.16 -12.81 -1.35
N ASN A 81 10.44 -12.52 -1.60
CA ASN A 81 11.48 -13.55 -1.72
C ASN A 81 12.21 -13.77 -0.39
N PHE A 82 11.62 -13.29 0.70
CA PHE A 82 12.16 -13.41 2.05
C PHE A 82 11.29 -14.39 2.84
N GLU A 83 11.79 -15.61 3.07
CA GLU A 83 11.02 -16.71 3.67
C GLU A 83 10.31 -16.37 4.97
N PRO A 84 10.92 -15.62 5.92
CA PRO A 84 10.22 -15.30 7.16
C PRO A 84 8.91 -14.51 6.97
N ILE A 85 8.80 -13.73 5.90
CA ILE A 85 7.55 -13.04 5.58
C ILE A 85 6.68 -13.90 4.67
N GLY A 86 7.28 -14.46 3.61
CA GLY A 86 6.56 -15.19 2.59
C GLY A 86 5.56 -14.31 1.85
N ASP A 87 4.33 -14.80 1.73
CA ASP A 87 3.25 -14.11 1.05
C ASP A 87 2.31 -13.51 2.08
N VAL A 88 1.96 -12.22 1.90
CA VAL A 88 1.05 -11.50 2.79
C VAL A 88 -0.17 -11.07 2.00
N ARG A 89 -1.35 -11.42 2.47
CA ARG A 89 -2.60 -10.94 1.89
C ARG A 89 -3.03 -9.66 2.60
N LEU A 90 -3.38 -8.65 1.81
CA LEU A 90 -3.82 -7.37 2.32
C LEU A 90 -5.23 -7.07 1.81
N ALA A 91 -6.05 -6.49 2.67
CA ALA A 91 -7.24 -5.78 2.27
C ALA A 91 -6.93 -4.30 2.37
N VAL A 92 -7.20 -3.54 1.33
CA VAL A 92 -6.86 -2.12 1.30
C VAL A 92 -8.07 -1.30 0.92
N TRP A 93 -8.33 -0.27 1.69
CA TRP A 93 -9.43 0.66 1.47
C TRP A 93 -8.84 1.99 1.02
N PHE A 94 -9.22 2.41 -0.19
CA PHE A 94 -8.79 3.69 -0.77
C PHE A 94 -9.96 4.66 -0.79
N SER A 95 -9.70 5.90 -0.38
CA SER A 95 -10.64 7.00 -0.55
C SER A 95 -10.10 7.93 -1.62
N VAL A 96 -10.90 8.19 -2.64
CA VAL A 96 -10.51 9.00 -3.79
C VAL A 96 -11.22 10.36 -3.67
N LEU A 97 -10.47 11.43 -3.91
CA LEU A 97 -10.98 12.80 -3.93
C LEU A 97 -10.67 13.40 -5.30
N GLY A 98 -11.72 13.61 -6.09
CA GLY A 98 -11.54 14.03 -7.47
C GLY A 98 -10.84 12.92 -8.27
N ASP A 99 -9.65 13.21 -8.79
CA ASP A 99 -8.85 12.24 -9.54
C ASP A 99 -7.59 11.81 -8.78
N LYS A 100 -7.57 11.99 -7.46
CA LYS A 100 -6.42 11.65 -6.62
C LYS A 100 -6.86 10.79 -5.45
N ILE A 101 -5.94 9.94 -4.97
CA ILE A 101 -6.14 9.14 -3.77
C ILE A 101 -5.81 10.00 -2.57
N GLN A 102 -6.76 10.14 -1.65
CA GLN A 102 -6.59 10.95 -0.43
C GLN A 102 -6.18 10.10 0.75
N LYS A 103 -6.75 8.90 0.89
CA LYS A 103 -6.48 8.05 2.04
C LYS A 103 -6.35 6.60 1.60
N VAL A 104 -5.40 5.91 2.21
CA VAL A 104 -5.18 4.48 2.05
C VAL A 104 -5.16 3.85 3.44
N GLU A 105 -5.99 2.84 3.64
CA GLU A 105 -6.00 2.11 4.91
C GLU A 105 -5.79 0.63 4.60
N ALA A 106 -4.69 0.08 5.10
CA ALA A 106 -4.29 -1.30 4.81
C ALA A 106 -4.52 -2.19 6.04
N PHE A 107 -5.02 -3.39 5.79
CA PHE A 107 -5.29 -4.40 6.82
C PHE A 107 -4.56 -5.68 6.45
N TYR A 108 -3.67 -6.11 7.33
CA TYR A 108 -2.93 -7.36 7.16
C TYR A 108 -2.48 -7.88 8.52
N ASN A 109 -2.00 -9.11 8.55
CA ASN A 109 -1.50 -9.69 9.78
C ASN A 109 -0.11 -9.14 10.10
N ALA A 110 -0.05 -8.11 10.95
CA ALA A 110 1.20 -7.44 11.32
C ALA A 110 2.14 -8.35 12.12
N ALA A 111 1.61 -9.39 12.76
CA ALA A 111 2.44 -10.29 13.55
C ALA A 111 3.51 -10.99 12.70
N VAL A 112 3.21 -11.27 11.43
CA VAL A 112 4.17 -11.87 10.51
C VAL A 112 5.38 -10.96 10.32
N VAL A 113 5.13 -9.66 10.11
CA VAL A 113 6.18 -8.66 9.92
C VAL A 113 6.97 -8.44 11.21
N GLU A 114 6.26 -8.35 12.33
CA GLU A 114 6.89 -8.16 13.65
C GLU A 114 7.78 -9.34 14.01
N ASN A 115 7.32 -10.56 13.77
CA ASN A 115 8.09 -11.78 14.03
C ASN A 115 9.34 -11.84 13.16
N MET A 116 9.24 -11.40 11.91
CA MET A 116 10.38 -11.36 11.01
C MET A 116 11.50 -10.47 11.56
N LEU A 117 11.14 -9.36 12.17
CA LEU A 117 12.11 -8.42 12.74
C LEU A 117 12.53 -8.82 14.16
N GLY A 118 12.22 -10.06 14.58
CA GLY A 118 12.63 -10.59 15.86
C GLY A 118 12.02 -9.87 17.06
N GLY A 119 10.89 -9.23 16.88
CA GLY A 119 10.26 -8.46 17.93
C GLY A 119 10.99 -7.15 18.22
N ASN A 120 11.97 -6.78 17.38
CA ASN A 120 12.78 -5.58 17.55
C ASN A 120 12.20 -4.37 16.82
N LEU A 121 11.00 -4.49 16.28
CA LEU A 121 10.31 -3.31 15.81
C LEU A 121 10.11 -2.38 16.98
N PRO A 122 10.47 -1.08 16.83
CA PRO A 122 10.03 -0.13 17.82
C PRO A 122 8.54 -0.31 17.93
N SER A 123 8.10 -0.57 19.14
CA SER A 123 6.70 -0.76 19.42
C SER A 123 5.92 0.34 18.72
N ALA A 124 4.95 -0.02 17.93
CA ALA A 124 4.06 0.92 17.26
C ALA A 124 3.09 1.57 18.24
N SER A 125 3.31 1.35 19.50
CA SER A 125 2.57 2.01 20.55
C SER A 125 3.00 3.47 20.66
#